data_56de93db641848789ce9838f3af7f9e1
#
_entry.id   56de93db641848789ce9838f3af7f9e1
#
_cell.length_a   1.000
_cell.length_b   1.000
_cell.length_c   1.000
_cell.angle_alpha   90.00
_cell.angle_beta   90.00
_cell.angle_gamma   90.00
#
_symmetry.space_group_name_H-M   'P 1'
#
loop_
_entity.id
_entity.type
_entity.pdbx_description
1 polymer ?
#
loop_
_entity_poly.entity_id
_entity_poly.type
_entity_poly.pdbx_seq_one_letter_code
_entity_poly.pdbx_strand_id
1 'polypeptide(L)'
;MSNTIDKAWEFFFEGKVLEAKQLLEKEYQVETCLDYAGLNLFAYLYIEEENFDKALLACQRYVQLARKEQNAEQEHIGLHQLAMVYRSQGDFKKALELIEEEAMLLATDFSEDKLKWSVNDYEQGYLRLQLGELESALHFMKRSLENALMTDDLIAQACAYRGLGEIYATSRITDLAEQTFMKSITAFEEANDDIGVEEVRELMTTYRII
;
A
#
# COMPACT_ATOMS: atom_id res chain seq x y z
N MET A 1 -13.50 18.84 21.13
CA MET A 1 -14.55 17.99 20.54
C MET A 1 -13.90 17.28 19.39
N SER A 2 -13.93 15.94 19.35
CA SER A 2 -13.45 15.17 18.20
C SER A 2 -14.26 15.61 16.98
N ASN A 3 -13.58 15.86 15.87
CA ASN A 3 -14.18 16.15 14.58
C ASN A 3 -14.98 14.92 14.12
N THR A 4 -16.03 15.11 13.34
CA THR A 4 -16.83 14.02 12.76
C THR A 4 -15.96 12.99 12.02
N ILE A 5 -14.96 13.45 11.28
CA ILE A 5 -14.01 12.59 10.56
C ILE A 5 -13.19 11.74 11.53
N ASP A 6 -12.64 12.32 12.61
CA ASP A 6 -11.86 11.57 13.61
C ASP A 6 -12.69 10.43 14.22
N LYS A 7 -13.94 10.74 14.58
CA LYS A 7 -14.85 9.75 15.14
C LYS A 7 -15.26 8.67 14.12
N ALA A 8 -15.40 9.02 12.86
CA ALA A 8 -15.69 8.06 11.80
C ALA A 8 -14.49 7.13 11.58
N TRP A 9 -13.25 7.63 11.68
CA TRP A 9 -12.04 6.82 11.70
C TRP A 9 -11.98 5.87 12.91
N GLU A 10 -12.34 6.33 14.11
CA GLU A 10 -12.44 5.47 15.29
C GLU A 10 -13.39 4.29 15.03
N PHE A 11 -14.57 4.54 14.48
CA PHE A 11 -15.52 3.49 14.13
C PHE A 11 -14.96 2.54 13.07
N PHE A 12 -14.25 3.06 12.07
CA PHE A 12 -13.63 2.24 11.04
C PHE A 12 -12.59 1.28 11.64
N PHE A 13 -11.70 1.77 12.50
CA PHE A 13 -10.69 0.94 13.18
C PHE A 13 -11.29 -0.07 14.17
N GLU A 14 -12.47 0.20 14.69
CA GLU A 14 -13.23 -0.75 15.51
C GLU A 14 -14.00 -1.81 14.68
N GLY A 15 -13.85 -1.81 13.34
CA GLY A 15 -14.57 -2.68 12.42
C GLY A 15 -16.05 -2.31 12.22
N LYS A 16 -16.48 -1.14 12.70
CA LYS A 16 -17.84 -0.61 12.58
C LYS A 16 -18.00 0.19 11.28
N VAL A 17 -17.79 -0.48 10.15
CA VAL A 17 -17.73 0.13 8.81
C VAL A 17 -19.02 0.89 8.47
N LEU A 18 -20.18 0.32 8.78
CA LEU A 18 -21.48 0.94 8.47
C LEU A 18 -21.69 2.21 9.28
N GLU A 19 -21.37 2.20 10.58
CA GLU A 19 -21.48 3.36 11.46
C GLU A 19 -20.51 4.47 11.06
N ALA A 20 -19.26 4.10 10.70
CA ALA A 20 -18.27 5.03 10.17
C ALA A 20 -18.80 5.76 8.93
N LYS A 21 -19.36 5.01 7.98
CA LYS A 21 -19.95 5.54 6.74
C LYS A 21 -21.13 6.46 7.02
N GLN A 22 -22.09 6.00 7.80
CA GLN A 22 -23.29 6.80 8.14
C GLN A 22 -22.91 8.11 8.83
N LEU A 23 -21.90 8.10 9.68
CA LEU A 23 -21.42 9.29 10.35
C LEU A 23 -20.76 10.24 9.36
N LEU A 24 -19.90 9.74 8.47
CA LEU A 24 -19.18 10.55 7.49
C LEU A 24 -20.13 11.16 6.45
N GLU A 25 -21.02 10.35 5.85
CA GLU A 25 -21.95 10.77 4.80
C GLU A 25 -23.04 11.73 5.30
N LYS A 26 -23.26 11.83 6.62
CA LYS A 26 -24.19 12.80 7.21
C LYS A 26 -23.74 14.24 7.02
N GLU A 27 -22.43 14.49 7.03
CA GLU A 27 -21.87 15.84 6.99
C GLU A 27 -21.03 16.09 5.73
N TYR A 28 -20.53 15.03 5.07
CA TYR A 28 -19.63 15.12 3.93
C TYR A 28 -20.17 14.32 2.74
N GLN A 29 -19.85 14.82 1.56
CA GLN A 29 -20.06 14.11 0.30
C GLN A 29 -18.72 14.02 -0.43
N VAL A 30 -18.41 12.87 -1.01
CA VAL A 30 -17.12 12.65 -1.67
C VAL A 30 -16.85 13.69 -2.76
N GLU A 31 -17.89 14.11 -3.49
CA GLU A 31 -17.79 15.08 -4.58
C GLU A 31 -17.39 16.49 -4.13
N THR A 32 -17.65 16.85 -2.89
CA THR A 32 -17.39 18.20 -2.36
C THR A 32 -16.43 18.23 -1.18
N CYS A 33 -15.99 17.06 -0.71
CA CYS A 33 -15.04 16.97 0.40
C CYS A 33 -13.70 17.63 0.02
N LEU A 34 -13.19 18.46 0.92
CA LEU A 34 -11.91 19.16 0.82
C LEU A 34 -10.98 18.82 2.00
N ASP A 35 -11.26 17.71 2.67
CA ASP A 35 -10.46 17.21 3.79
C ASP A 35 -9.78 15.89 3.38
N TYR A 36 -8.47 15.84 3.53
CA TYR A 36 -7.68 14.67 3.13
C TYR A 36 -8.02 13.41 3.93
N ALA A 37 -8.22 13.55 5.25
CA ALA A 37 -8.58 12.41 6.09
C ALA A 37 -9.98 11.90 5.77
N GLY A 38 -10.91 12.81 5.43
CA GLY A 38 -12.26 12.48 4.98
C GLY A 38 -12.26 11.77 3.64
N LEU A 39 -11.50 12.27 2.65
CA LEU A 39 -11.38 11.64 1.33
C LEU A 39 -10.74 10.25 1.43
N ASN A 40 -9.71 10.12 2.29
CA ASN A 40 -9.07 8.84 2.52
C ASN A 40 -10.02 7.82 3.16
N LEU A 41 -10.79 8.25 4.17
CA LEU A 41 -11.80 7.39 4.79
C LEU A 41 -12.89 6.97 3.81
N PHE A 42 -13.36 7.87 2.94
CA PHE A 42 -14.28 7.49 1.86
C PHE A 42 -13.70 6.39 0.96
N ALA A 43 -12.42 6.50 0.60
CA ALA A 43 -11.78 5.50 -0.24
C ALA A 43 -11.79 4.11 0.44
N TYR A 44 -11.37 4.02 1.71
CA TYR A 44 -11.39 2.77 2.46
C TYR A 44 -12.81 2.20 2.62
N LEU A 45 -13.78 3.03 3.00
CA LEU A 45 -15.18 2.60 3.15
C LEU A 45 -15.76 2.03 1.85
N TYR A 46 -15.43 2.65 0.71
CA TYR A 46 -15.91 2.17 -0.58
C TYR A 46 -15.14 0.94 -1.08
N ILE A 47 -13.88 0.75 -0.70
CA ILE A 47 -13.15 -0.50 -0.95
C ILE A 47 -13.80 -1.66 -0.19
N GLU A 48 -14.11 -1.48 1.10
CA GLU A 48 -14.82 -2.49 1.91
C GLU A 48 -16.19 -2.89 1.33
N GLU A 49 -16.84 -1.98 0.61
CA GLU A 49 -18.11 -2.23 -0.09
C GLU A 49 -17.92 -2.77 -1.51
N GLU A 50 -16.69 -2.98 -1.95
CA GLU A 50 -16.35 -3.32 -3.34
C GLU A 50 -16.88 -2.28 -4.37
N ASN A 51 -17.15 -1.05 -3.90
CA ASN A 51 -17.60 0.06 -4.74
C ASN A 51 -16.40 0.84 -5.28
N PHE A 52 -15.67 0.20 -6.16
CA PHE A 52 -14.42 0.76 -6.70
C PHE A 52 -14.60 2.06 -7.45
N ASP A 53 -15.74 2.29 -8.13
CA ASP A 53 -15.99 3.55 -8.84
C ASP A 53 -15.98 4.74 -7.86
N LYS A 54 -16.59 4.59 -6.69
CA LYS A 54 -16.59 5.63 -5.67
C LYS A 54 -15.25 5.72 -4.93
N ALA A 55 -14.56 4.61 -4.71
CA ALA A 55 -13.21 4.61 -4.16
C ALA A 55 -12.25 5.39 -5.08
N LEU A 56 -12.29 5.13 -6.40
CA LEU A 56 -11.52 5.87 -7.39
C LEU A 56 -11.86 7.36 -7.36
N LEU A 57 -13.15 7.73 -7.28
CA LEU A 57 -13.56 9.12 -7.18
C LEU A 57 -12.95 9.82 -5.96
N ALA A 58 -12.97 9.16 -4.79
CA ALA A 58 -12.39 9.70 -3.56
C ALA A 58 -10.89 9.95 -3.70
N CYS A 59 -10.14 8.95 -4.20
CA CYS A 59 -8.69 9.08 -4.42
C CYS A 59 -8.34 10.11 -5.50
N GLN A 60 -9.10 10.17 -6.61
CA GLN A 60 -8.89 11.18 -7.65
C GLN A 60 -9.10 12.60 -7.10
N ARG A 61 -10.11 12.79 -6.27
CA ARG A 61 -10.33 14.09 -5.61
C ARG A 61 -9.22 14.43 -4.62
N TYR A 62 -8.71 13.44 -3.89
CA TYR A 62 -7.56 13.60 -3.01
C TYR A 62 -6.35 14.15 -3.79
N VAL A 63 -5.98 13.49 -4.90
CA VAL A 63 -4.87 13.92 -5.76
C VAL A 63 -5.12 15.31 -6.35
N GLN A 64 -6.36 15.58 -6.84
CA GLN A 64 -6.71 16.91 -7.38
C GLN A 64 -6.57 18.02 -6.34
N LEU A 65 -6.99 17.76 -5.09
CA LEU A 65 -6.84 18.71 -4.00
C LEU A 65 -5.35 18.97 -3.70
N ALA A 66 -4.55 17.91 -3.57
CA ALA A 66 -3.12 18.01 -3.31
C ALA A 66 -2.39 18.82 -4.40
N ARG A 67 -2.67 18.55 -5.68
CA ARG A 67 -2.12 19.30 -6.81
C ARG A 67 -2.52 20.77 -6.80
N LYS A 68 -3.79 21.05 -6.51
CA LYS A 68 -4.29 22.43 -6.40
C LYS A 68 -3.58 23.20 -5.29
N GLU A 69 -3.28 22.53 -4.17
CA GLU A 69 -2.60 23.13 -3.03
C GLU A 69 -1.07 23.10 -3.15
N GLN A 70 -0.55 22.48 -4.21
CA GLN A 70 0.89 22.26 -4.42
C GLN A 70 1.54 21.53 -3.22
N ASN A 71 0.81 20.57 -2.66
CA ASN A 71 1.22 19.80 -1.50
C ASN A 71 1.77 18.44 -1.95
N ALA A 72 3.09 18.37 -2.17
CA ALA A 72 3.77 17.17 -2.65
C ALA A 72 3.60 15.98 -1.71
N GLU A 73 3.56 16.20 -0.38
CA GLU A 73 3.34 15.12 0.60
C GLU A 73 1.95 14.48 0.43
N GLN A 74 0.91 15.30 0.26
CA GLN A 74 -0.44 14.77 0.05
C GLN A 74 -0.61 14.22 -1.37
N GLU A 75 0.08 14.76 -2.37
CA GLU A 75 0.03 14.22 -3.74
C GLU A 75 0.64 12.81 -3.79
N HIS A 76 1.80 12.60 -3.15
CA HIS A 76 2.42 11.29 -2.99
C HIS A 76 1.43 10.28 -2.36
N ILE A 77 0.84 10.62 -1.20
CA ILE A 77 -0.13 9.75 -0.53
C ILE A 77 -1.33 9.44 -1.45
N GLY A 78 -1.87 10.46 -2.12
CA GLY A 78 -3.03 10.31 -2.99
C GLY A 78 -2.77 9.43 -4.20
N LEU A 79 -1.61 9.54 -4.84
CA LEU A 79 -1.19 8.70 -5.96
C LEU A 79 -1.07 7.24 -5.52
N HIS A 80 -0.44 7.00 -4.37
CA HIS A 80 -0.31 5.68 -3.77
C HIS A 80 -1.68 5.04 -3.53
N GLN A 81 -2.59 5.75 -2.85
CA GLN A 81 -3.93 5.25 -2.57
C GLN A 81 -4.73 4.96 -3.84
N LEU A 82 -4.62 5.82 -4.85
CA LEU A 82 -5.27 5.60 -6.15
C LEU A 82 -4.74 4.33 -6.84
N ALA A 83 -3.43 4.09 -6.78
CA ALA A 83 -2.82 2.87 -7.30
C ALA A 83 -3.32 1.63 -6.56
N MET A 84 -3.49 1.70 -5.22
CA MET A 84 -4.01 0.59 -4.42
C MET A 84 -5.44 0.22 -4.80
N VAL A 85 -6.29 1.18 -5.15
CA VAL A 85 -7.65 0.89 -5.65
C VAL A 85 -7.59 0.12 -6.97
N TYR A 86 -6.75 0.55 -7.95
CA TYR A 86 -6.59 -0.19 -9.20
C TYR A 86 -5.98 -1.57 -8.99
N ARG A 87 -5.03 -1.69 -8.07
CA ARG A 87 -4.46 -2.99 -7.67
C ARG A 87 -5.54 -3.93 -7.14
N SER A 88 -6.44 -3.45 -6.28
CA SER A 88 -7.57 -4.23 -5.73
C SER A 88 -8.57 -4.67 -6.81
N GLN A 89 -8.71 -3.89 -7.88
CA GLN A 89 -9.49 -4.27 -9.06
C GLN A 89 -8.78 -5.27 -9.99
N GLY A 90 -7.50 -5.55 -9.76
CA GLY A 90 -6.66 -6.36 -10.65
C GLY A 90 -6.17 -5.60 -11.91
N ASP A 91 -6.37 -4.28 -11.98
CA ASP A 91 -5.80 -3.45 -13.06
C ASP A 91 -4.34 -3.05 -12.71
N PHE A 92 -3.48 -4.08 -12.69
CA PHE A 92 -2.08 -3.92 -12.31
C PHE A 92 -1.30 -2.95 -13.21
N LYS A 93 -1.72 -2.79 -14.47
CA LYS A 93 -1.08 -1.84 -15.40
C LYS A 93 -1.32 -0.41 -14.97
N LYS A 94 -2.59 -0.05 -14.69
CA LYS A 94 -2.91 1.31 -14.22
C LYS A 94 -2.33 1.59 -12.85
N ALA A 95 -2.34 0.59 -11.95
CA ALA A 95 -1.68 0.72 -10.66
C ALA A 95 -0.19 1.04 -10.85
N LEU A 96 0.50 0.31 -11.74
CA LEU A 96 1.92 0.54 -12.02
C LEU A 96 2.20 1.92 -12.60
N GLU A 97 1.39 2.42 -13.55
CA GLU A 97 1.51 3.77 -14.10
C GLU A 97 1.47 4.85 -13.00
N LEU A 98 0.59 4.68 -12.01
CA LEU A 98 0.47 5.62 -10.88
C LEU A 98 1.65 5.53 -9.90
N ILE A 99 2.15 4.33 -9.62
CA ILE A 99 3.33 4.13 -8.78
C ILE A 99 4.60 4.68 -9.48
N GLU A 100 4.68 4.61 -10.81
CA GLU A 100 5.76 5.25 -11.57
C GLU A 100 5.62 6.78 -11.56
N GLU A 101 4.40 7.33 -11.60
CA GLU A 101 4.15 8.77 -11.43
C GLU A 101 4.55 9.22 -10.01
N GLU A 102 4.19 8.45 -8.99
CA GLU A 102 4.64 8.66 -7.61
C GLU A 102 6.18 8.68 -7.51
N ALA A 103 6.88 7.75 -8.18
CA ALA A 103 8.33 7.71 -8.18
C ALA A 103 8.97 8.97 -8.78
N MET A 104 8.35 9.58 -9.81
CA MET A 104 8.84 10.86 -10.36
C MET A 104 8.70 11.99 -9.35
N LEU A 105 7.61 12.01 -8.59
CA LEU A 105 7.42 12.98 -7.51
C LEU A 105 8.44 12.76 -6.38
N LEU A 106 8.67 11.51 -5.97
CA LEU A 106 9.68 11.17 -4.95
C LEU A 106 11.07 11.59 -5.37
N ALA A 107 11.43 11.42 -6.64
CA ALA A 107 12.74 11.84 -7.14
C ALA A 107 12.95 13.36 -7.07
N THR A 108 11.87 14.14 -7.18
CA THR A 108 11.92 15.61 -7.15
C THR A 108 11.91 16.16 -5.72
N ASP A 109 10.99 15.68 -4.89
CA ASP A 109 10.66 16.30 -3.61
C ASP A 109 11.15 15.50 -2.40
N PHE A 110 11.42 14.17 -2.56
CA PHE A 110 11.73 13.24 -1.48
C PHE A 110 12.89 12.30 -1.79
N SER A 111 13.90 12.78 -2.54
CA SER A 111 15.01 11.93 -3.04
C SER A 111 15.76 11.18 -1.94
N GLU A 112 15.85 11.74 -0.72
CA GLU A 112 16.57 11.18 0.42
C GLU A 112 15.68 10.36 1.37
N ASP A 113 14.36 10.34 1.16
CA ASP A 113 13.43 9.60 2.03
C ASP A 113 13.43 8.11 1.71
N LYS A 114 14.24 7.36 2.45
CA LYS A 114 14.43 5.93 2.23
C LYS A 114 13.18 5.10 2.45
N LEU A 115 12.32 5.52 3.39
CA LEU A 115 11.07 4.79 3.65
C LEU A 115 10.09 4.94 2.48
N LYS A 116 9.89 6.16 1.98
CA LYS A 116 9.03 6.39 0.80
C LYS A 116 9.53 5.61 -0.42
N TRP A 117 10.85 5.62 -0.66
CA TRP A 117 11.45 4.83 -1.73
C TRP A 117 11.28 3.32 -1.53
N SER A 118 11.43 2.83 -0.29
CA SER A 118 11.19 1.41 0.00
C SER A 118 9.78 0.99 -0.34
N VAL A 119 8.78 1.78 0.07
CA VAL A 119 7.36 1.49 -0.18
C VAL A 119 7.04 1.55 -1.68
N ASN A 120 7.49 2.59 -2.38
CA ASN A 120 7.28 2.72 -3.83
C ASN A 120 7.93 1.56 -4.61
N ASP A 121 9.18 1.23 -4.28
CA ASP A 121 9.91 0.12 -4.92
C ASP A 121 9.25 -1.24 -4.63
N TYR A 122 8.69 -1.43 -3.42
CA TYR A 122 7.89 -2.62 -3.10
C TYR A 122 6.69 -2.76 -4.03
N GLU A 123 5.89 -1.70 -4.18
CA GLU A 123 4.73 -1.73 -5.07
C GLU A 123 5.14 -1.92 -6.53
N GLN A 124 6.21 -1.28 -6.99
CA GLN A 124 6.75 -1.52 -8.32
C GLN A 124 7.17 -2.98 -8.52
N GLY A 125 7.80 -3.59 -7.52
CA GLY A 125 8.19 -5.00 -7.55
C GLY A 125 6.98 -5.93 -7.56
N TYR A 126 6.01 -5.67 -6.67
CA TYR A 126 4.79 -6.46 -6.57
C TYR A 126 3.96 -6.41 -7.87
N LEU A 127 3.70 -5.22 -8.38
CA LEU A 127 2.88 -5.05 -9.59
C LEU A 127 3.52 -5.71 -10.81
N ARG A 128 4.84 -5.62 -10.94
CA ARG A 128 5.57 -6.31 -12.01
C ARG A 128 5.55 -7.83 -11.86
N LEU A 129 5.58 -8.33 -10.61
CA LEU A 129 5.39 -9.76 -10.36
C LEU A 129 4.01 -10.22 -10.87
N GLN A 130 2.95 -9.47 -10.57
CA GLN A 130 1.59 -9.78 -11.06
C GLN A 130 1.48 -9.70 -12.58
N LEU A 131 2.28 -8.86 -13.24
CA LEU A 131 2.37 -8.76 -14.71
C LEU A 131 3.29 -9.83 -15.34
N GLY A 132 3.96 -10.64 -14.54
CA GLY A 132 4.89 -11.69 -15.01
C GLY A 132 6.28 -11.19 -15.40
N GLU A 133 6.64 -9.96 -15.04
CA GLU A 133 7.92 -9.32 -15.34
C GLU A 133 8.96 -9.61 -14.26
N LEU A 134 9.33 -10.90 -14.12
CA LEU A 134 10.10 -11.39 -12.96
C LEU A 134 11.44 -10.69 -12.74
N GLU A 135 12.20 -10.38 -13.81
CA GLU A 135 13.51 -9.72 -13.66
C GLU A 135 13.36 -8.30 -13.11
N SER A 136 12.41 -7.54 -13.65
CA SER A 136 12.11 -6.19 -13.18
C SER A 136 11.54 -6.23 -11.76
N ALA A 137 10.64 -7.17 -11.46
CA ALA A 137 10.09 -7.37 -10.12
C ALA A 137 11.20 -7.60 -9.08
N LEU A 138 12.15 -8.50 -9.40
CA LEU A 138 13.28 -8.79 -8.53
C LEU A 138 14.19 -7.57 -8.32
N HIS A 139 14.42 -6.79 -9.37
CA HIS A 139 15.23 -5.56 -9.27
C HIS A 139 14.61 -4.56 -8.30
N PHE A 140 13.33 -4.23 -8.49
CA PHE A 140 12.64 -3.26 -7.63
C PHE A 140 12.50 -3.78 -6.20
N MET A 141 12.17 -5.05 -6.00
CA MET A 141 12.03 -5.62 -4.66
C MET A 141 13.36 -5.65 -3.88
N LYS A 142 14.51 -5.84 -4.55
CA LYS A 142 15.82 -5.70 -3.93
C LYS A 142 16.11 -4.26 -3.51
N ARG A 143 15.78 -3.27 -4.36
CA ARG A 143 15.92 -1.85 -4.02
C ARG A 143 15.01 -1.47 -2.83
N SER A 144 13.78 -2.00 -2.80
CA SER A 144 12.89 -1.83 -1.66
C SER A 144 13.56 -2.32 -0.38
N LEU A 145 14.11 -3.53 -0.37
CA LEU A 145 14.83 -4.06 0.80
C LEU A 145 16.05 -3.21 1.17
N GLU A 146 16.87 -2.81 0.18
CA GLU A 146 18.04 -1.95 0.42
C GLU A 146 17.64 -0.64 1.10
N ASN A 147 16.57 0.02 0.62
CA ASN A 147 16.05 1.25 1.22
C ASN A 147 15.44 0.99 2.62
N ALA A 148 14.67 -0.09 2.80
CA ALA A 148 14.08 -0.46 4.09
C ALA A 148 15.16 -0.69 5.17
N LEU A 149 16.26 -1.37 4.82
CA LEU A 149 17.38 -1.64 5.73
C LEU A 149 18.17 -0.37 6.13
N MET A 150 17.94 0.76 5.44
CA MET A 150 18.47 2.07 5.84
C MET A 150 17.56 2.81 6.82
N THR A 151 16.45 2.21 7.21
CA THR A 151 15.47 2.74 8.17
C THR A 151 15.29 1.77 9.34
N ASP A 152 14.70 2.25 10.43
CA ASP A 152 14.31 1.41 11.57
C ASP A 152 12.91 0.80 11.42
N ASP A 153 12.31 0.90 10.22
CA ASP A 153 10.96 0.41 9.94
C ASP A 153 10.96 -1.10 9.66
N LEU A 154 10.66 -1.88 10.70
CA LEU A 154 10.61 -3.34 10.63
C LEU A 154 9.50 -3.85 9.69
N ILE A 155 8.38 -3.13 9.58
CA ILE A 155 7.28 -3.51 8.68
C ILE A 155 7.73 -3.39 7.22
N ALA A 156 8.38 -2.29 6.84
CA ALA A 156 8.93 -2.13 5.50
C ALA A 156 9.95 -3.22 5.15
N GLN A 157 10.85 -3.56 6.11
CA GLN A 157 11.81 -4.65 5.94
C GLN A 157 11.10 -6.00 5.77
N ALA A 158 10.10 -6.29 6.60
CA ALA A 158 9.33 -7.53 6.53
C ALA A 158 8.58 -7.67 5.20
N CYS A 159 7.91 -6.61 4.76
CA CYS A 159 7.23 -6.58 3.46
C CYS A 159 8.19 -6.83 2.29
N ALA A 160 9.36 -6.18 2.29
CA ALA A 160 10.36 -6.38 1.22
C ALA A 160 10.90 -7.82 1.21
N TYR A 161 11.14 -8.43 2.37
CA TYR A 161 11.51 -9.85 2.45
C TYR A 161 10.35 -10.75 1.97
N ARG A 162 9.10 -10.47 2.32
CA ARG A 162 7.94 -11.20 1.82
C ARG A 162 7.89 -11.18 0.30
N GLY A 163 7.97 -9.99 -0.30
CA GLY A 163 7.94 -9.83 -1.75
C GLY A 163 9.09 -10.56 -2.47
N LEU A 164 10.31 -10.55 -1.91
CA LEU A 164 11.42 -11.35 -2.43
C LEU A 164 11.12 -12.86 -2.34
N GLY A 165 10.53 -13.31 -1.23
CA GLY A 165 10.11 -14.70 -1.04
C GLY A 165 9.13 -15.15 -2.13
N GLU A 166 8.11 -14.33 -2.42
CA GLU A 166 7.14 -14.58 -3.48
C GLU A 166 7.79 -14.66 -4.88
N ILE A 167 8.72 -13.76 -5.18
CA ILE A 167 9.46 -13.78 -6.47
C ILE A 167 10.30 -15.04 -6.60
N TYR A 168 11.03 -15.44 -5.55
CA TYR A 168 11.83 -16.66 -5.57
C TYR A 168 10.95 -17.91 -5.65
N ALA A 169 9.83 -17.95 -4.94
CA ALA A 169 8.88 -19.07 -5.01
C ALA A 169 8.27 -19.20 -6.41
N THR A 170 7.84 -18.10 -7.02
CA THR A 170 7.35 -18.05 -8.41
C THR A 170 8.42 -18.51 -9.39
N SER A 171 9.69 -18.18 -9.14
CA SER A 171 10.85 -18.60 -9.93
C SER A 171 11.30 -20.04 -9.62
N ARG A 172 10.64 -20.75 -8.70
CA ARG A 172 10.96 -22.11 -8.22
C ARG A 172 12.36 -22.22 -7.58
N ILE A 173 12.83 -21.16 -6.96
CA ILE A 173 14.08 -21.15 -6.19
C ILE A 173 13.73 -21.34 -4.71
N THR A 174 13.27 -22.55 -4.38
CA THR A 174 12.63 -22.90 -3.11
C THR A 174 13.47 -22.55 -1.88
N ASP A 175 14.77 -22.86 -1.90
CA ASP A 175 15.65 -22.61 -0.74
C ASP A 175 15.78 -21.10 -0.43
N LEU A 176 15.85 -20.25 -1.45
CA LEU A 176 15.89 -18.80 -1.26
C LEU A 176 14.53 -18.25 -0.84
N ALA A 177 13.44 -18.81 -1.39
CA ALA A 177 12.09 -18.45 -0.99
C ALA A 177 11.87 -18.71 0.50
N GLU A 178 12.19 -19.91 0.98
CA GLU A 178 12.08 -20.29 2.38
C GLU A 178 12.88 -19.34 3.29
N GLN A 179 14.18 -19.19 2.99
CA GLN A 179 15.06 -18.30 3.77
C GLN A 179 14.54 -16.87 3.84
N THR A 180 13.96 -16.37 2.75
CA THR A 180 13.50 -15.00 2.66
C THR A 180 12.17 -14.83 3.40
N PHE A 181 11.25 -15.77 3.27
CA PHE A 181 10.01 -15.79 4.06
C PHE A 181 10.29 -15.89 5.56
N MET A 182 11.25 -16.70 5.99
CA MET A 182 11.63 -16.77 7.41
C MET A 182 12.18 -15.45 7.93
N LYS A 183 12.95 -14.70 7.14
CA LYS A 183 13.38 -13.33 7.51
C LYS A 183 12.21 -12.36 7.61
N SER A 184 11.21 -12.48 6.72
CA SER A 184 9.99 -11.69 6.79
C SER A 184 9.23 -11.98 8.09
N ILE A 185 9.03 -13.25 8.43
CA ILE A 185 8.38 -13.67 9.69
C ILE A 185 9.12 -13.06 10.89
N THR A 186 10.45 -13.20 10.96
CA THR A 186 11.23 -12.64 12.04
C THR A 186 11.04 -11.13 12.19
N ALA A 187 11.07 -10.39 11.08
CA ALA A 187 10.88 -8.95 11.12
C ALA A 187 9.44 -8.54 11.52
N PHE A 188 8.41 -9.27 11.10
CA PHE A 188 7.04 -9.05 11.57
C PHE A 188 6.87 -9.39 13.06
N GLU A 189 7.50 -10.48 13.55
CA GLU A 189 7.50 -10.82 14.97
C GLU A 189 8.17 -9.72 15.81
N GLU A 190 9.31 -9.19 15.37
CA GLU A 190 10.00 -8.07 16.05
C GLU A 190 9.15 -6.78 16.02
N ALA A 191 8.35 -6.58 14.98
CA ALA A 191 7.39 -5.48 14.86
C ALA A 191 6.09 -5.68 15.68
N ASN A 192 5.89 -6.87 16.28
CA ASN A 192 4.64 -7.30 16.92
C ASN A 192 3.43 -7.28 15.96
N ASP A 193 3.64 -7.64 14.70
CA ASP A 193 2.61 -7.77 13.66
C ASP A 193 2.25 -9.24 13.41
N ASP A 194 1.36 -9.78 14.25
CA ASP A 194 0.89 -11.16 14.14
C ASP A 194 0.13 -11.41 12.82
N ILE A 195 -0.51 -10.39 12.27
CA ILE A 195 -1.24 -10.50 10.99
C ILE A 195 -0.23 -10.72 9.86
N GLY A 196 0.81 -9.92 9.79
CA GLY A 196 1.87 -10.06 8.78
C GLY A 196 2.57 -11.42 8.87
N VAL A 197 2.79 -11.95 10.09
CA VAL A 197 3.34 -13.30 10.30
C VAL A 197 2.44 -14.35 9.68
N GLU A 198 1.12 -14.29 9.92
CA GLU A 198 0.18 -15.29 9.41
C GLU A 198 0.05 -15.22 7.89
N GLU A 199 0.00 -14.01 7.31
CA GLU A 199 0.00 -13.82 5.85
C GLU A 199 1.22 -14.51 5.18
N VAL A 200 2.42 -14.39 5.77
CA VAL A 200 3.61 -15.04 5.21
C VAL A 200 3.52 -16.56 5.30
N ARG A 201 2.99 -17.11 6.41
CA ARG A 201 2.77 -18.57 6.56
C ARG A 201 1.78 -19.09 5.53
N GLU A 202 0.69 -18.36 5.26
CA GLU A 202 -0.26 -18.70 4.22
C GLU A 202 0.38 -18.70 2.82
N LEU A 203 1.25 -17.71 2.52
CA LEU A 203 2.02 -17.69 1.29
C LEU A 203 2.96 -18.90 1.17
N MET A 204 3.69 -19.24 2.23
CA MET A 204 4.57 -20.43 2.23
C MET A 204 3.79 -21.72 1.94
N THR A 205 2.59 -21.84 2.51
CA THR A 205 1.68 -22.97 2.23
C THR A 205 1.21 -22.94 0.77
N THR A 206 0.79 -21.79 0.26
CA THR A 206 0.31 -21.60 -1.11
C THR A 206 1.37 -21.98 -2.14
N TYR A 207 2.61 -21.58 -1.90
CA TYR A 207 3.76 -21.91 -2.74
C TYR A 207 4.36 -23.29 -2.45
N ARG A 208 3.81 -24.05 -1.49
CA ARG A 208 4.31 -25.38 -1.07
C ARG A 208 5.77 -25.36 -0.64
N ILE A 209 6.13 -24.34 0.12
CA ILE A 209 7.47 -24.20 0.73
C ILE A 209 7.54 -25.02 2.02
N ILE A 210 6.42 -25.10 2.77
CA ILE A 210 6.24 -25.93 3.97
C ILE A 210 5.02 -26.84 3.83
#